data_8c6931178cfa735fc5c6739a974ca79e
#
_entry.id   8c6931178cfa735fc5c6739a974ca79e
#
_cell.length_a   1.000
_cell.length_b   1.000
_cell.length_c   1.000
_cell.angle_alpha   90.00
_cell.angle_beta   90.00
_cell.angle_gamma   90.00
#
_symmetry.space_group_name_H-M   'P 1'
#
loop_
_entity.id
_entity.type
_entity.pdbx_description
1 polymer ?
#
loop_
_entity_poly.entity_id
_entity_poly.type
_entity_poly.pdbx_seq_one_letter_code
_entity_poly.pdbx_strand_id
1 'polypeptide(L)'
;MTLPHWNGVLLQVNFSALTDLSDPVLLIVVGILLIFSLLSFTIIFSKLGGFRRARRANQRFLKAFRKSAGLDAIAAAVEQFRAAPLATVFDFGYSELSRQKASRSKLTNLTALERSLQMGISEEITRLERNMNWLATAAAVCPFIGLFGTVLGIIEAFNGLGTAGSTSLRAVGPGIANALLATAFGLGAAIPAAIAYNYFGNGIKEIGQRLEDFSLEFMNVAERTEGS
;
A
#
# COMPACT_ATOMS: atom_id res chain seq x y z
N MET A 1 26.37 -2.11 -41.64
CA MET A 1 26.32 -2.29 -40.19
C MET A 1 24.87 -2.57 -39.85
N THR A 2 24.47 -3.87 -39.84
CA THR A 2 23.09 -4.34 -39.73
C THR A 2 22.78 -4.52 -38.24
N LEU A 3 21.78 -3.81 -37.74
CA LEU A 3 21.31 -3.96 -36.35
C LEU A 3 20.76 -5.37 -36.15
N PRO A 4 21.10 -6.07 -35.04
CA PRO A 4 20.59 -7.41 -34.78
C PRO A 4 19.08 -7.37 -34.51
N HIS A 5 18.35 -8.28 -35.14
CA HIS A 5 16.91 -8.47 -35.02
C HIS A 5 16.52 -8.98 -33.63
N TRP A 6 16.33 -8.07 -32.69
CA TRP A 6 15.80 -8.38 -31.33
C TRP A 6 14.30 -8.66 -31.31
N ASN A 7 13.61 -8.48 -32.44
CA ASN A 7 12.15 -8.60 -32.52
C ASN A 7 11.59 -10.03 -32.45
N GLY A 8 12.45 -11.06 -32.44
CA GLY A 8 11.99 -12.46 -32.42
C GLY A 8 12.09 -13.16 -31.07
N VAL A 9 12.84 -12.65 -30.11
CA VAL A 9 13.13 -13.39 -28.85
C VAL A 9 12.06 -13.15 -27.79
N LEU A 10 11.38 -12.01 -27.79
CA LEU A 10 10.37 -11.68 -26.76
C LEU A 10 8.97 -12.24 -27.07
N LEU A 11 8.71 -12.76 -28.28
CA LEU A 11 7.39 -13.28 -28.67
C LEU A 11 7.30 -14.81 -28.77
N GLN A 12 8.37 -15.55 -28.43
CA GLN A 12 8.36 -17.01 -28.35
C GLN A 12 8.28 -17.55 -26.92
N VAL A 13 7.73 -16.79 -25.99
CA VAL A 13 7.19 -17.41 -24.77
C VAL A 13 5.97 -18.18 -25.22
N ASN A 14 6.19 -19.46 -25.47
CA ASN A 14 5.15 -20.37 -25.92
C ASN A 14 4.14 -20.52 -24.78
N PHE A 15 3.08 -19.71 -24.81
CA PHE A 15 2.01 -19.75 -23.80
C PHE A 15 1.31 -21.10 -23.74
N SER A 16 1.56 -22.00 -24.68
CA SER A 16 1.10 -23.38 -24.61
C SER A 16 1.77 -24.17 -23.47
N ALA A 17 2.96 -23.77 -23.02
CA ALA A 17 3.56 -24.33 -21.80
C ALA A 17 2.76 -23.97 -20.52
N LEU A 18 1.95 -22.90 -20.54
CA LEU A 18 0.99 -22.56 -19.48
C LEU A 18 -0.27 -23.46 -19.52
N THR A 19 -0.53 -24.12 -20.64
CA THR A 19 -1.70 -25.01 -20.79
C THR A 19 -1.36 -26.48 -20.53
N ASP A 20 -0.08 -26.81 -20.40
CA ASP A 20 0.34 -28.13 -19.90
C ASP A 20 0.28 -28.14 -18.36
N LEU A 21 -0.92 -27.85 -17.85
CA LEU A 21 -1.32 -27.84 -16.43
C LEU A 21 -1.37 -29.27 -15.85
N SER A 22 -0.52 -30.16 -16.34
CA SER A 22 -0.47 -31.57 -15.91
C SER A 22 0.26 -31.72 -14.57
N ASP A 23 1.03 -30.71 -14.14
CA ASP A 23 1.75 -30.73 -12.87
C ASP A 23 0.90 -30.08 -11.75
N PRO A 24 0.36 -30.87 -10.80
CA PRO A 24 -0.46 -30.34 -9.72
C PRO A 24 0.32 -29.39 -8.80
N VAL A 25 1.64 -29.57 -8.67
CA VAL A 25 2.48 -28.72 -7.83
C VAL A 25 2.60 -27.32 -8.43
N LEU A 26 2.87 -27.23 -9.74
CA LEU A 26 2.92 -25.97 -10.46
C LEU A 26 1.59 -25.22 -10.39
N LEU A 27 0.48 -25.95 -10.55
CA LEU A 27 -0.87 -25.39 -10.43
C LEU A 27 -1.12 -24.74 -9.08
N ILE A 28 -0.78 -25.42 -7.99
CA ILE A 28 -0.95 -24.91 -6.62
C ILE A 28 -0.09 -23.67 -6.43
N VAL A 29 1.17 -23.69 -6.83
CA VAL A 29 2.10 -22.56 -6.70
C VAL A 29 1.59 -21.35 -7.47
N VAL A 30 1.24 -21.52 -8.75
CA VAL A 30 0.70 -20.44 -9.58
C VAL A 30 -0.63 -19.94 -9.04
N GLY A 31 -1.50 -20.81 -8.56
CA GLY A 31 -2.77 -20.44 -7.93
C GLY A 31 -2.58 -19.55 -6.71
N ILE A 32 -1.64 -19.89 -5.82
CA ILE A 32 -1.30 -19.07 -4.66
C ILE A 32 -0.75 -17.69 -5.11
N LEU A 33 0.17 -17.66 -6.07
CA LEU A 33 0.74 -16.42 -6.59
C LEU A 33 -0.30 -15.54 -7.26
N LEU A 34 -1.27 -16.11 -7.97
CA LEU A 34 -2.39 -15.37 -8.55
C LEU A 34 -3.28 -14.73 -7.48
N ILE A 35 -3.55 -15.44 -6.38
CA ILE A 35 -4.31 -14.89 -5.26
C ILE A 35 -3.55 -13.68 -4.65
N PHE A 36 -2.25 -13.83 -4.37
CA PHE A 36 -1.44 -12.72 -3.86
C PHE A 36 -1.40 -11.54 -4.83
N SER A 37 -1.26 -11.81 -6.13
CA SER A 37 -1.26 -10.78 -7.18
C SER A 37 -2.59 -10.03 -7.21
N LEU A 38 -3.72 -10.74 -7.22
CA LEU A 38 -5.06 -10.14 -7.27
C LEU A 38 -5.35 -9.27 -6.04
N LEU A 39 -4.99 -9.76 -4.84
CA LEU A 39 -5.10 -9.00 -3.60
C LEU A 39 -4.22 -7.75 -3.63
N SER A 40 -2.97 -7.87 -4.10
CA SER A 40 -2.05 -6.74 -4.21
C SER A 40 -2.58 -5.68 -5.16
N PHE A 41 -3.04 -6.03 -6.36
CA PHE A 41 -3.62 -5.08 -7.30
C PHE A 41 -4.88 -4.41 -6.76
N THR A 42 -5.75 -5.15 -6.06
CA THR A 42 -6.94 -4.59 -5.41
C THR A 42 -6.55 -3.51 -4.39
N ILE A 43 -5.55 -3.79 -3.55
CA ILE A 43 -5.05 -2.81 -2.58
C ILE A 43 -4.42 -1.61 -3.28
N ILE A 44 -3.60 -1.83 -4.32
CA ILE A 44 -2.94 -0.77 -5.09
C ILE A 44 -3.96 0.20 -5.68
N PHE A 45 -4.97 -0.28 -6.39
CA PHE A 45 -5.98 0.58 -7.01
C PHE A 45 -6.83 1.32 -5.98
N SER A 46 -7.24 0.66 -4.91
CA SER A 46 -7.98 1.28 -3.80
C SER A 46 -7.17 2.41 -3.15
N LYS A 47 -5.89 2.15 -2.84
CA LYS A 47 -4.99 3.13 -2.25
C LYS A 47 -4.71 4.32 -3.18
N LEU A 48 -4.46 4.06 -4.46
CA LEU A 48 -4.18 5.12 -5.43
C LEU A 48 -5.33 6.13 -5.50
N GLY A 49 -6.58 5.63 -5.53
CA GLY A 49 -7.77 6.48 -5.47
C GLY A 49 -7.91 7.22 -4.15
N GLY A 50 -7.72 6.52 -3.02
CA GLY A 50 -7.78 7.07 -1.67
C GLY A 50 -6.78 8.21 -1.43
N PHE A 51 -5.52 8.01 -1.81
CA PHE A 51 -4.47 9.03 -1.65
C PHE A 51 -4.73 10.30 -2.49
N ARG A 52 -5.16 10.14 -3.75
CA ARG A 52 -5.53 11.29 -4.59
C ARG A 52 -6.70 12.07 -3.99
N ARG A 53 -7.69 11.36 -3.45
CA ARG A 53 -8.85 11.98 -2.79
C ARG A 53 -8.43 12.71 -1.51
N ALA A 54 -7.62 12.09 -0.65
CA ALA A 54 -7.13 12.66 0.60
C ALA A 54 -6.32 13.94 0.35
N ARG A 55 -5.37 13.93 -0.60
CA ARG A 55 -4.57 15.13 -0.94
C ARG A 55 -5.43 16.28 -1.43
N ARG A 56 -6.40 16.02 -2.31
CA ARG A 56 -7.32 17.06 -2.80
C ARG A 56 -8.22 17.61 -1.69
N ALA A 57 -8.73 16.72 -0.83
CA ALA A 57 -9.57 17.09 0.29
C ALA A 57 -8.79 17.91 1.32
N ASN A 58 -7.56 17.53 1.66
CA ASN A 58 -6.68 18.30 2.53
C ASN A 58 -6.43 19.73 2.01
N GLN A 59 -6.18 19.88 0.71
CA GLN A 59 -5.98 21.21 0.14
C GLN A 59 -7.24 22.09 0.25
N ARG A 60 -8.42 21.50 0.05
CA ARG A 60 -9.71 22.22 0.18
C ARG A 60 -9.95 22.61 1.64
N PHE A 61 -9.74 21.68 2.55
CA PHE A 61 -9.90 21.92 3.98
C PHE A 61 -8.96 23.02 4.49
N LEU A 62 -7.67 22.95 4.16
CA LEU A 62 -6.69 23.94 4.60
C LEU A 62 -7.01 25.35 4.07
N LYS A 63 -7.50 25.44 2.83
CA LYS A 63 -7.97 26.73 2.28
C LYS A 63 -9.19 27.26 3.03
N ALA A 64 -10.13 26.41 3.41
CA ALA A 64 -11.30 26.79 4.18
C ALA A 64 -10.88 27.22 5.59
N PHE A 65 -10.01 26.46 6.25
CA PHE A 65 -9.46 26.75 7.57
C PHE A 65 -8.81 28.14 7.63
N ARG A 66 -7.91 28.45 6.69
CA ARG A 66 -7.19 29.73 6.65
C ARG A 66 -8.05 30.94 6.25
N LYS A 67 -9.21 30.70 5.62
CA LYS A 67 -10.15 31.77 5.24
C LYS A 67 -11.28 31.96 6.26
N SER A 68 -11.41 31.07 7.22
CA SER A 68 -12.50 31.14 8.19
C SER A 68 -12.31 32.31 9.18
N ALA A 69 -13.44 32.80 9.69
CA ALA A 69 -13.46 33.83 10.73
C ALA A 69 -13.12 33.30 12.13
N GLY A 70 -13.00 31.97 12.30
CA GLY A 70 -12.68 31.32 13.57
C GLY A 70 -12.89 29.82 13.54
N LEU A 71 -12.50 29.14 14.62
CA LEU A 71 -12.56 27.68 14.75
C LEU A 71 -13.99 27.14 14.72
N ASP A 72 -14.95 27.89 15.30
CA ASP A 72 -16.36 27.50 15.35
C ASP A 72 -17.01 27.46 13.96
N ALA A 73 -16.62 28.37 13.07
CA ALA A 73 -17.12 28.40 11.70
C ALA A 73 -16.64 27.17 10.90
N ILE A 74 -15.41 26.71 11.13
CA ILE A 74 -14.89 25.50 10.52
C ILE A 74 -15.52 24.26 11.14
N ALA A 75 -15.74 24.23 12.46
CA ALA A 75 -16.38 23.12 13.13
C ALA A 75 -17.79 22.85 12.57
N ALA A 76 -18.57 23.91 12.30
CA ALA A 76 -19.87 23.78 11.66
C ALA A 76 -19.82 23.21 10.22
N ALA A 77 -18.68 23.35 9.53
CA ALA A 77 -18.50 22.91 8.15
C ALA A 77 -17.65 21.63 8.01
N VAL A 78 -17.09 21.10 9.10
CA VAL A 78 -16.10 19.99 9.06
C VAL A 78 -16.64 18.73 8.39
N GLU A 79 -17.93 18.45 8.55
CA GLU A 79 -18.61 17.32 7.93
C GLU A 79 -18.48 17.27 6.40
N GLN A 80 -18.37 18.42 5.75
CA GLN A 80 -18.18 18.52 4.29
C GLN A 80 -16.78 18.04 3.86
N PHE A 81 -15.86 17.95 4.81
CA PHE A 81 -14.45 17.60 4.59
C PHE A 81 -14.04 16.22 5.14
N ARG A 82 -14.98 15.32 5.42
CA ARG A 82 -14.73 13.97 5.98
C ARG A 82 -13.66 13.15 5.23
N ALA A 83 -13.42 13.46 3.95
CA ALA A 83 -12.39 12.80 3.16
C ALA A 83 -10.97 13.37 3.40
N ALA A 84 -10.86 14.45 4.18
CA ALA A 84 -9.60 15.13 4.48
C ALA A 84 -9.02 14.63 5.81
N PRO A 85 -7.86 13.99 5.85
CA PRO A 85 -7.14 13.67 7.08
C PRO A 85 -6.97 14.87 8.03
N LEU A 86 -6.74 16.07 7.51
CA LEU A 86 -6.67 17.29 8.30
C LEU A 86 -7.98 17.61 9.06
N ALA A 87 -9.14 17.26 8.50
CA ALA A 87 -10.42 17.50 9.17
C ALA A 87 -10.59 16.60 10.40
N THR A 88 -10.07 15.36 10.37
CA THR A 88 -10.06 14.49 11.55
C THR A 88 -9.19 15.07 12.65
N VAL A 89 -7.96 15.52 12.32
CA VAL A 89 -7.07 16.15 13.30
C VAL A 89 -7.72 17.41 13.89
N PHE A 90 -8.36 18.23 13.05
CA PHE A 90 -9.12 19.39 13.50
C PHE A 90 -10.23 19.00 14.48
N ASP A 91 -11.00 17.96 14.19
CA ASP A 91 -12.11 17.51 15.02
C ASP A 91 -11.65 17.08 16.41
N PHE A 92 -10.55 16.34 16.49
CA PHE A 92 -9.91 15.97 17.77
C PHE A 92 -9.48 17.20 18.57
N GLY A 93 -8.82 18.16 17.93
CA GLY A 93 -8.38 19.39 18.59
C GLY A 93 -9.54 20.26 19.01
N TYR A 94 -10.55 20.45 18.15
CA TYR A 94 -11.71 21.27 18.44
C TYR A 94 -12.60 20.66 19.54
N SER A 95 -12.76 19.34 19.57
CA SER A 95 -13.49 18.64 20.63
C SER A 95 -12.83 18.87 21.99
N GLU A 96 -11.51 18.81 22.07
CA GLU A 96 -10.76 19.10 23.30
C GLU A 96 -10.92 20.56 23.71
N LEU A 97 -10.77 21.49 22.75
CA LEU A 97 -10.95 22.91 22.98
C LEU A 97 -12.35 23.24 23.54
N SER A 98 -13.39 22.67 22.91
CA SER A 98 -14.77 22.83 23.33
C SER A 98 -15.01 22.25 24.73
N ARG A 99 -14.39 21.14 25.08
CA ARG A 99 -14.46 20.55 26.41
C ARG A 99 -13.84 21.43 27.48
N GLN A 100 -12.69 22.04 27.17
CA GLN A 100 -12.04 22.99 28.09
C GLN A 100 -12.87 24.25 28.29
N LYS A 101 -13.47 24.81 27.25
CA LYS A 101 -14.41 25.94 27.32
C LYS A 101 -15.61 25.65 28.20
N ALA A 102 -16.24 24.46 28.04
CA ALA A 102 -17.41 24.05 28.83
C ALA A 102 -17.10 23.93 30.33
N SER A 103 -15.85 23.64 30.71
CA SER A 103 -15.43 23.56 32.14
C SER A 103 -15.17 24.91 32.79
N ARG A 104 -15.49 26.04 32.16
CA ARG A 104 -15.23 27.43 32.62
C ARG A 104 -13.75 27.73 32.92
N SER A 105 -12.87 26.94 32.40
CA SER A 105 -11.43 27.15 32.48
C SER A 105 -10.96 27.85 31.20
N LYS A 106 -10.24 28.98 31.36
CA LYS A 106 -9.45 29.53 30.25
C LYS A 106 -8.62 28.40 29.65
N LEU A 107 -8.15 28.53 28.42
CA LEU A 107 -7.27 27.55 27.75
C LEU A 107 -6.07 27.24 28.65
N THR A 108 -6.25 26.34 29.60
CA THR A 108 -5.32 26.15 30.71
C THR A 108 -4.42 24.97 30.47
N ASN A 109 -4.76 24.10 29.49
CA ASN A 109 -4.02 22.85 29.26
C ASN A 109 -3.67 22.64 27.79
N LEU A 110 -2.70 23.44 27.30
CA LEU A 110 -2.11 23.27 25.97
C LEU A 110 -1.59 21.84 25.74
N THR A 111 -1.04 21.22 26.77
CA THR A 111 -0.56 19.83 26.70
C THR A 111 -1.70 18.84 26.41
N ALA A 112 -2.90 19.07 26.95
CA ALA A 112 -4.05 18.23 26.65
C ALA A 112 -4.54 18.43 25.21
N LEU A 113 -4.51 19.67 24.72
CA LEU A 113 -4.83 19.99 23.33
C LEU A 113 -3.83 19.34 22.36
N GLU A 114 -2.53 19.47 22.62
CA GLU A 114 -1.46 18.83 21.85
C GLU A 114 -1.63 17.32 21.80
N ARG A 115 -1.89 16.66 22.93
CA ARG A 115 -2.15 15.21 22.98
C ARG A 115 -3.37 14.82 22.16
N SER A 116 -4.43 15.61 22.18
CA SER A 116 -5.65 15.36 21.41
C SER A 116 -5.36 15.45 19.89
N LEU A 117 -4.61 16.47 19.45
CA LEU A 117 -4.17 16.59 18.07
C LEU A 117 -3.28 15.42 17.64
N GLN A 118 -2.34 14.98 18.50
CA GLN A 118 -1.50 13.80 18.25
C GLN A 118 -2.31 12.51 18.14
N MET A 119 -3.38 12.36 18.92
CA MET A 119 -4.31 11.23 18.77
C MET A 119 -4.98 11.25 17.40
N GLY A 120 -5.45 12.41 16.93
CA GLY A 120 -6.03 12.55 15.59
C GLY A 120 -5.02 12.24 14.47
N ILE A 121 -3.75 12.65 14.62
CA ILE A 121 -2.68 12.33 13.68
C ILE A 121 -2.45 10.81 13.64
N SER A 122 -2.31 10.18 14.80
CA SER A 122 -2.08 8.74 14.92
C SER A 122 -3.22 7.91 14.31
N GLU A 123 -4.47 8.32 14.54
CA GLU A 123 -5.67 7.71 13.96
C GLU A 123 -5.60 7.75 12.41
N GLU A 124 -5.29 8.91 11.85
CA GLU A 124 -5.21 9.07 10.39
C GLU A 124 -4.05 8.30 9.76
N ILE A 125 -2.88 8.28 10.40
CA ILE A 125 -1.73 7.49 9.94
C ILE A 125 -2.10 6.01 9.94
N THR A 126 -2.68 5.50 11.03
CA THR A 126 -3.14 4.11 11.13
C THR A 126 -4.15 3.76 10.03
N ARG A 127 -5.09 4.67 9.74
CA ARG A 127 -6.06 4.52 8.66
C ARG A 127 -5.37 4.46 7.27
N LEU A 128 -4.38 5.30 7.05
CA LEU A 128 -3.62 5.34 5.81
C LEU A 128 -2.71 4.11 5.65
N GLU A 129 -2.17 3.55 6.73
CA GLU A 129 -1.32 2.35 6.73
C GLU A 129 -2.12 1.06 6.58
N ARG A 130 -3.41 1.09 6.79
CA ARG A 130 -4.27 -0.09 6.68
C ARG A 130 -4.01 -0.85 5.38
N ASN A 131 -3.85 -2.17 5.48
CA ASN A 131 -3.53 -3.10 4.39
C ASN A 131 -2.14 -2.93 3.73
N MET A 132 -1.28 -2.03 4.20
CA MET A 132 0.10 -1.93 3.68
C MET A 132 0.91 -3.19 3.96
N ASN A 133 0.66 -3.85 5.10
CA ASN A 133 1.34 -5.08 5.49
C ASN A 133 1.15 -6.21 4.46
N TRP A 134 0.00 -6.27 3.78
CA TRP A 134 -0.25 -7.26 2.72
C TRP A 134 0.66 -7.03 1.51
N LEU A 135 0.91 -5.78 1.12
CA LEU A 135 1.85 -5.45 0.04
C LEU A 135 3.29 -5.80 0.43
N ALA A 136 3.68 -5.51 1.67
CA ALA A 136 4.99 -5.90 2.20
C ALA A 136 5.17 -7.41 2.21
N THR A 137 4.14 -8.14 2.67
CA THR A 137 4.15 -9.62 2.69
C THR A 137 4.23 -10.19 1.28
N ALA A 138 3.42 -9.70 0.34
CA ALA A 138 3.45 -10.16 -1.05
C ALA A 138 4.84 -9.90 -1.69
N ALA A 139 5.41 -8.72 -1.49
CA ALA A 139 6.74 -8.35 -1.98
C ALA A 139 7.84 -9.27 -1.44
N ALA A 140 7.74 -9.66 -0.15
CA ALA A 140 8.74 -10.50 0.50
C ALA A 140 8.54 -11.99 0.22
N VAL A 141 7.30 -12.48 0.18
CA VAL A 141 7.00 -13.93 0.19
C VAL A 141 6.83 -14.51 -1.23
N CYS A 142 6.24 -13.76 -2.17
CA CYS A 142 6.00 -14.27 -3.51
C CYS A 142 7.26 -14.78 -4.24
N PRO A 143 8.44 -14.14 -4.15
CA PRO A 143 9.66 -14.66 -4.75
C PRO A 143 10.06 -16.03 -4.19
N PHE A 144 9.88 -16.23 -2.87
CA PHE A 144 10.20 -17.51 -2.22
C PHE A 144 9.21 -18.61 -2.60
N ILE A 145 7.91 -18.28 -2.76
CA ILE A 145 6.92 -19.22 -3.26
C ILE A 145 7.27 -19.64 -4.70
N GLY A 146 7.67 -18.69 -5.55
CA GLY A 146 8.15 -18.98 -6.90
C GLY A 146 9.40 -19.86 -6.91
N LEU A 147 10.40 -19.53 -6.08
CA LEU A 147 11.61 -20.34 -5.91
C LEU A 147 11.30 -21.75 -5.40
N PHE A 148 10.40 -21.88 -4.43
CA PHE A 148 9.94 -23.17 -3.93
C PHE A 148 9.31 -24.01 -5.06
N GLY A 149 8.50 -23.38 -5.91
CA GLY A 149 7.95 -24.02 -7.09
C GLY A 149 9.03 -24.52 -8.06
N THR A 150 10.11 -23.76 -8.28
CA THR A 150 11.23 -24.26 -9.13
C THR A 150 11.93 -25.44 -8.51
N VAL A 151 12.20 -25.44 -7.22
CA VAL A 151 12.86 -26.56 -6.54
C VAL A 151 12.05 -27.84 -6.69
N LEU A 152 10.73 -27.79 -6.43
CA LEU A 152 9.85 -28.95 -6.56
C LEU A 152 9.76 -29.42 -8.02
N GLY A 153 9.58 -28.52 -8.98
CA GLY A 153 9.49 -28.88 -10.39
C GLY A 153 10.79 -29.50 -10.95
N ILE A 154 11.95 -29.03 -10.49
CA ILE A 154 13.24 -29.65 -10.85
C ILE A 154 13.35 -31.06 -10.25
N ILE A 155 12.98 -31.25 -8.99
CA ILE A 155 12.96 -32.57 -8.34
C ILE A 155 12.08 -33.55 -9.14
N GLU A 156 10.89 -33.10 -9.52
CA GLU A 156 9.95 -33.92 -10.29
C GLU A 156 10.49 -34.28 -11.68
N ALA A 157 11.09 -33.30 -12.38
CA ALA A 157 11.74 -33.53 -13.66
C ALA A 157 12.84 -34.59 -13.59
N PHE A 158 13.67 -34.58 -12.53
CA PHE A 158 14.71 -35.59 -12.34
C PHE A 158 14.17 -36.96 -11.89
N ASN A 159 13.10 -37.01 -11.09
CA ASN A 159 12.45 -38.27 -10.72
C ASN A 159 11.86 -38.97 -11.96
N GLY A 160 11.34 -38.21 -12.93
CA GLY A 160 10.86 -38.73 -14.21
C GLY A 160 11.95 -39.41 -15.04
N LEU A 161 13.21 -38.97 -14.97
CA LEU A 161 14.34 -39.63 -15.62
C LEU A 161 14.61 -41.03 -15.05
N GLY A 162 14.53 -41.17 -13.72
CA GLY A 162 14.80 -42.43 -13.04
C GLY A 162 13.78 -43.54 -13.43
N THR A 163 12.55 -43.13 -13.67
CA THR A 163 11.47 -44.08 -14.05
C THR A 163 11.44 -44.38 -15.54
N ALA A 164 11.85 -43.43 -16.41
CA ALA A 164 11.78 -43.61 -17.88
C ALA A 164 12.98 -44.37 -18.48
N GLY A 165 14.04 -44.69 -17.70
CA GLY A 165 15.22 -45.39 -18.16
C GLY A 165 16.03 -44.69 -19.25
N SER A 166 15.78 -43.38 -19.48
CA SER A 166 16.43 -42.58 -20.51
C SER A 166 17.13 -41.41 -19.90
N THR A 167 18.44 -41.25 -20.17
CA THR A 167 19.29 -40.12 -19.73
C THR A 167 19.21 -38.89 -20.67
N SER A 168 18.12 -38.79 -21.46
CA SER A 168 18.01 -37.74 -22.47
C SER A 168 17.59 -36.39 -21.87
N LEU A 169 18.36 -35.33 -22.12
CA LEU A 169 18.03 -33.95 -21.75
C LEU A 169 16.67 -33.48 -22.32
N ARG A 170 16.22 -34.11 -23.41
CA ARG A 170 14.89 -33.85 -23.98
C ARG A 170 13.73 -34.26 -23.07
N ALA A 171 13.95 -35.23 -22.18
CA ALA A 171 12.93 -35.69 -21.26
C ALA A 171 12.69 -34.74 -20.09
N VAL A 172 13.73 -34.03 -19.60
CA VAL A 172 13.64 -33.11 -18.45
C VAL A 172 13.43 -31.66 -18.84
N GLY A 173 13.77 -31.29 -20.07
CA GLY A 173 13.72 -29.92 -20.55
C GLY A 173 12.37 -29.22 -20.29
N PRO A 174 11.24 -29.81 -20.65
CA PRO A 174 9.93 -29.22 -20.38
C PRO A 174 9.63 -29.01 -18.89
N GLY A 175 9.96 -29.98 -18.03
CA GLY A 175 9.77 -29.87 -16.57
C GLY A 175 10.61 -28.75 -15.94
N ILE A 176 11.87 -28.61 -16.38
CA ILE A 176 12.75 -27.51 -15.93
C ILE A 176 12.20 -26.15 -16.41
N ALA A 177 11.73 -26.07 -17.66
CA ALA A 177 11.16 -24.84 -18.20
C ALA A 177 9.91 -24.40 -17.40
N ASN A 178 9.01 -25.36 -17.10
CA ASN A 178 7.83 -25.09 -16.27
C ASN A 178 8.21 -24.67 -14.85
N ALA A 179 9.22 -25.29 -14.25
CA ALA A 179 9.73 -24.89 -12.95
C ALA A 179 10.20 -23.42 -12.97
N LEU A 180 11.00 -23.01 -13.94
CA LEU A 180 11.49 -21.63 -14.06
C LEU A 180 10.36 -20.60 -14.22
N LEU A 181 9.24 -20.97 -14.85
CA LEU A 181 8.05 -20.13 -14.94
C LEU A 181 7.45 -19.80 -13.56
N ALA A 182 7.50 -20.74 -12.61
CA ALA A 182 7.02 -20.48 -11.24
C ALA A 182 7.78 -19.30 -10.59
N THR A 183 9.11 -19.25 -10.73
CA THR A 183 9.89 -18.10 -10.23
C THR A 183 9.55 -16.81 -10.99
N ALA A 184 9.37 -16.86 -12.30
CA ALA A 184 8.98 -15.69 -13.07
C ALA A 184 7.62 -15.12 -12.60
N PHE A 185 6.62 -15.96 -12.31
CA PHE A 185 5.35 -15.55 -11.73
C PHE A 185 5.51 -15.00 -10.31
N GLY A 186 6.37 -15.61 -9.48
CA GLY A 186 6.68 -15.12 -8.14
C GLY A 186 7.24 -13.69 -8.15
N LEU A 187 8.20 -13.42 -9.02
CA LEU A 187 8.77 -12.09 -9.24
C LEU A 187 7.75 -11.13 -9.86
N GLY A 188 6.94 -11.60 -10.81
CA GLY A 188 5.87 -10.82 -11.44
C GLY A 188 4.82 -10.31 -10.44
N ALA A 189 4.50 -11.10 -9.41
CA ALA A 189 3.62 -10.70 -8.31
C ALA A 189 4.30 -9.77 -7.30
N ALA A 190 5.59 -10.05 -6.98
CA ALA A 190 6.33 -9.32 -5.96
C ALA A 190 6.73 -7.90 -6.37
N ILE A 191 7.19 -7.70 -7.59
CA ILE A 191 7.73 -6.41 -8.04
C ILE A 191 6.69 -5.29 -7.95
N PRO A 192 5.46 -5.43 -8.48
CA PRO A 192 4.44 -4.39 -8.35
C PRO A 192 4.06 -4.12 -6.89
N ALA A 193 4.00 -5.16 -6.05
CA ALA A 193 3.70 -5.03 -4.63
C ALA A 193 4.80 -4.23 -3.89
N ALA A 194 6.08 -4.51 -4.17
CA ALA A 194 7.22 -3.79 -3.60
C ALA A 194 7.23 -2.31 -3.99
N ILE A 195 7.03 -2.02 -5.28
CA ILE A 195 6.97 -0.64 -5.79
C ILE A 195 5.82 0.12 -5.11
N ALA A 196 4.64 -0.49 -5.03
CA ALA A 196 3.46 0.13 -4.44
C ALA A 196 3.64 0.35 -2.93
N TYR A 197 4.19 -0.61 -2.20
CA TYR A 197 4.50 -0.47 -0.78
C TYR A 197 5.39 0.75 -0.50
N ASN A 198 6.50 0.87 -1.23
CA ASN A 198 7.41 2.00 -1.08
C ASN A 198 6.77 3.33 -1.48
N TYR A 199 6.03 3.36 -2.59
CA TYR A 199 5.34 4.56 -3.06
C TYR A 199 4.32 5.07 -2.04
N PHE A 200 3.45 4.19 -1.52
CA PHE A 200 2.45 4.57 -0.53
C PHE A 200 3.08 4.89 0.83
N GLY A 201 4.12 4.16 1.25
CA GLY A 201 4.85 4.45 2.48
C GLY A 201 5.41 5.88 2.50
N ASN A 202 6.02 6.33 1.40
CA ASN A 202 6.48 7.71 1.26
C ASN A 202 5.31 8.71 1.25
N GLY A 203 4.19 8.36 0.60
CA GLY A 203 2.99 9.18 0.60
C GLY A 203 2.36 9.35 1.98
N ILE A 204 2.39 8.30 2.82
CA ILE A 204 1.92 8.35 4.22
C ILE A 204 2.80 9.30 5.04
N LYS A 205 4.12 9.18 4.93
CA LYS A 205 5.07 10.09 5.61
C LYS A 205 4.82 11.56 5.24
N GLU A 206 4.64 11.85 3.94
CA GLU A 206 4.34 13.20 3.48
C GLU A 206 3.03 13.75 4.06
N ILE A 207 1.98 12.91 4.10
CA ILE A 207 0.71 13.32 4.72
C ILE A 207 0.89 13.50 6.22
N GLY A 208 1.60 12.61 6.92
CA GLY A 208 1.90 12.71 8.34
C GLY A 208 2.56 14.04 8.71
N GLN A 209 3.60 14.45 7.98
CA GLN A 209 4.25 15.75 8.18
C GLN A 209 3.27 16.92 8.03
N ARG A 210 2.37 16.86 7.03
CA ARG A 210 1.34 17.89 6.85
C ARG A 210 0.32 17.92 7.98
N LEU A 211 0.01 16.77 8.60
CA LEU A 211 -0.86 16.71 9.78
C LEU A 211 -0.17 17.34 11.00
N GLU A 212 1.13 17.09 11.16
CA GLU A 212 1.93 17.71 12.23
C GLU A 212 2.02 19.23 12.04
N ASP A 213 2.35 19.72 10.83
CA ASP A 213 2.37 21.14 10.52
C ASP A 213 1.02 21.81 10.82
N PHE A 214 -0.07 21.13 10.46
CA PHE A 214 -1.41 21.63 10.74
C PHE A 214 -1.72 21.65 12.22
N SER A 215 -1.27 20.67 13.00
CA SER A 215 -1.46 20.68 14.47
C SER A 215 -0.83 21.91 15.12
N LEU A 216 0.36 22.30 14.68
CA LEU A 216 1.04 23.53 15.14
C LEU A 216 0.27 24.77 14.71
N GLU A 217 -0.24 24.82 13.46
CA GLU A 217 -1.07 25.92 12.97
C GLU A 217 -2.36 26.06 13.80
N PHE A 218 -3.00 24.93 14.12
CA PHE A 218 -4.20 24.89 14.96
C PHE A 218 -3.91 25.41 16.36
N MET A 219 -2.83 24.96 17.01
CA MET A 219 -2.44 25.42 18.34
C MET A 219 -2.22 26.93 18.37
N ASN A 220 -1.50 27.49 17.40
CA ASN A 220 -1.28 28.93 17.28
C ASN A 220 -2.60 29.71 17.15
N VAL A 221 -3.57 29.19 16.40
CA VAL A 221 -4.89 29.83 16.26
C VAL A 221 -5.67 29.74 17.58
N ALA A 222 -5.64 28.58 18.23
CA ALA A 222 -6.31 28.37 19.51
C ALA A 222 -5.76 29.31 20.60
N GLU A 223 -4.43 29.48 20.71
CA GLU A 223 -3.81 30.42 21.65
C GLU A 223 -4.22 31.87 21.40
N ARG A 224 -4.26 32.31 20.15
CA ARG A 224 -4.67 33.68 19.80
C ARG A 224 -6.14 33.95 20.13
N THR A 225 -7.01 32.96 19.92
CA THR A 225 -8.46 33.12 20.09
C THR A 225 -8.85 33.11 21.57
N GLU A 226 -8.09 32.40 22.42
CA GLU A 226 -8.43 32.15 23.82
C GLU A 226 -7.49 32.86 24.81
N GLY A 227 -6.35 33.37 24.34
CA GLY A 227 -5.36 34.12 25.13
C GLY A 227 -5.64 35.62 25.18
N SER A 228 -6.64 36.13 24.44
CA SER A 228 -7.14 37.49 24.47
C SER A 228 -8.31 37.62 25.40
#